data_68b813930375791c309bfc8f9eb713ae
#
_entry.id   68b813930375791c309bfc8f9eb713ae
#
_cell.length_a   1.000
_cell.length_b   1.000
_cell.length_c   1.000
_cell.angle_alpha   90.00
_cell.angle_beta   90.00
_cell.angle_gamma   90.00
#
_symmetry.space_group_name_H-M   'P 1'
#
loop_
_entity.id
_entity.type
_entity.pdbx_description
1 polymer ?
#
loop_
_entity_poly.entity_id
_entity_poly.type
_entity_poly.pdbx_seq_one_letter_code
_entity_poly.pdbx_strand_id
1 'polypeptide(L)'
;MSAFTATATATTATWSISRAANAPKQPRRATIARAKSQKEELAEMRSAVQLANMNPSQENVISAIIDLSKQEFGLAGLKFNEIMNKVGECYAFTPAQYVSGKGTELETVNPAGTNSGSLKTYYFAHLHGLDEASTLRLFCEHYKDVLNTPDGDSHANIRAFMLNGWEGIDFGDGQCLKLRDGTEVDESNQV
;
A
#
# COMPACT_ATOMS: atom_id res chain seq x y z
N MET A 1 -37.65 76.94 -37.96
CA MET A 1 -36.62 75.88 -37.76
C MET A 1 -37.05 75.08 -36.61
N SER A 2 -37.73 73.95 -36.83
CA SER A 2 -38.33 73.11 -35.81
C SER A 2 -37.58 71.81 -35.75
N ALA A 3 -37.02 71.53 -34.58
CA ALA A 3 -36.31 70.26 -34.29
C ALA A 3 -37.35 69.23 -33.77
N PHE A 4 -37.47 68.10 -34.46
CA PHE A 4 -38.21 66.93 -33.98
C PHE A 4 -37.31 66.05 -33.18
N THR A 5 -37.66 65.88 -31.93
CA THR A 5 -37.04 64.87 -31.06
C THR A 5 -37.90 63.62 -31.09
N ALA A 6 -37.37 62.52 -31.64
CA ALA A 6 -37.94 61.17 -31.58
C ALA A 6 -37.42 60.40 -30.35
N THR A 7 -38.33 60.10 -29.45
CA THR A 7 -38.12 59.25 -28.31
C THR A 7 -38.30 57.79 -28.70
N ALA A 8 -37.23 57.00 -28.71
CA ALA A 8 -37.30 55.55 -28.92
C ALA A 8 -37.45 54.84 -27.57
N THR A 9 -38.58 54.21 -27.34
CA THR A 9 -38.81 53.30 -26.21
C THR A 9 -38.25 51.91 -26.53
N ALA A 10 -37.17 51.55 -25.84
CA ALA A 10 -36.59 50.21 -25.92
C ALA A 10 -37.33 49.25 -24.99
N THR A 11 -38.07 48.32 -25.58
CA THR A 11 -38.70 47.20 -24.85
C THR A 11 -37.68 46.11 -24.66
N THR A 12 -37.18 45.95 -23.45
CA THR A 12 -36.28 44.83 -23.09
C THR A 12 -37.08 43.57 -22.85
N ALA A 13 -37.03 42.66 -23.82
CA ALA A 13 -37.55 41.30 -23.65
C ALA A 13 -36.53 40.49 -22.86
N THR A 14 -36.85 40.20 -21.61
CA THR A 14 -36.08 39.27 -20.79
C THR A 14 -36.38 37.83 -21.18
N TRP A 15 -35.46 37.21 -21.91
CA TRP A 15 -35.51 35.78 -22.19
C TRP A 15 -35.01 35.01 -20.96
N SER A 16 -35.94 34.43 -20.22
CA SER A 16 -35.66 33.53 -19.12
C SER A 16 -35.32 32.16 -19.72
N ILE A 17 -34.03 31.87 -19.88
CA ILE A 17 -33.55 30.54 -20.28
C ILE A 17 -33.59 29.65 -19.04
N SER A 18 -34.68 28.91 -18.89
CA SER A 18 -34.73 27.78 -17.96
C SER A 18 -33.83 26.66 -18.47
N ARG A 19 -32.55 26.72 -18.09
CA ARG A 19 -31.61 25.64 -18.33
C ARG A 19 -31.80 24.58 -17.23
N ALA A 20 -32.83 23.74 -17.42
CA ALA A 20 -32.97 22.53 -16.61
C ALA A 20 -31.78 21.63 -16.91
N ALA A 21 -30.84 21.64 -15.97
CA ALA A 21 -29.62 20.88 -16.00
C ALA A 21 -29.91 19.38 -15.94
N ASN A 22 -29.65 18.70 -17.04
CA ASN A 22 -29.39 17.26 -17.01
C ASN A 22 -27.89 17.05 -16.82
N ALA A 23 -27.37 17.50 -15.68
CA ALA A 23 -26.02 17.15 -15.24
C ALA A 23 -26.05 15.68 -14.80
N PRO A 24 -25.12 14.84 -15.28
CA PRO A 24 -25.01 13.47 -14.77
C PRO A 24 -24.79 13.54 -13.27
N LYS A 25 -25.70 12.94 -12.50
CA LYS A 25 -25.57 12.86 -11.05
C LYS A 25 -24.29 12.10 -10.74
N GLN A 26 -23.27 12.79 -10.28
CA GLN A 26 -22.06 12.15 -9.76
C GLN A 26 -22.49 11.16 -8.66
N PRO A 27 -21.96 9.94 -8.66
CA PRO A 27 -22.29 8.97 -7.62
C PRO A 27 -21.95 9.57 -6.26
N ARG A 28 -22.91 9.52 -5.34
CA ARG A 28 -22.72 10.08 -4.00
C ARG A 28 -21.51 9.42 -3.34
N ARG A 29 -20.71 10.19 -2.62
CA ARG A 29 -19.48 9.75 -1.92
C ARG A 29 -19.65 8.44 -1.14
N ALA A 30 -20.84 8.22 -0.56
CA ALA A 30 -21.22 6.98 0.12
C ALA A 30 -21.32 5.75 -0.81
N THR A 31 -21.74 5.93 -2.07
CA THR A 31 -21.84 4.82 -3.03
C THR A 31 -20.45 4.37 -3.51
N ILE A 32 -19.54 5.32 -3.71
CA ILE A 32 -18.14 5.03 -4.09
C ILE A 32 -17.42 4.33 -2.93
N ALA A 33 -17.59 4.80 -1.70
CA ALA A 33 -17.01 4.19 -0.52
C ALA A 33 -17.51 2.75 -0.30
N ARG A 34 -18.82 2.50 -0.52
CA ARG A 34 -19.39 1.16 -0.40
C ARG A 34 -18.90 0.21 -1.49
N ALA A 35 -18.77 0.68 -2.73
CA ALA A 35 -18.23 -0.13 -3.83
C ALA A 35 -16.75 -0.48 -3.63
N LYS A 36 -15.97 0.45 -3.08
CA LYS A 36 -14.58 0.23 -2.71
C LYS A 36 -14.46 -0.82 -1.60
N SER A 37 -15.29 -0.72 -0.56
CA SER A 37 -15.34 -1.69 0.55
C SER A 37 -15.68 -3.11 0.05
N GLN A 38 -16.68 -3.26 -0.83
CA GLN A 38 -17.04 -4.57 -1.38
C GLN A 38 -15.94 -5.18 -2.25
N LYS A 39 -15.23 -4.34 -3.02
CA LYS A 39 -14.09 -4.79 -3.83
C LYS A 39 -12.93 -5.25 -2.94
N GLU A 40 -12.66 -4.54 -1.85
CA GLU A 40 -11.68 -4.92 -0.86
C GLU A 40 -12.04 -6.25 -0.18
N GLU A 41 -13.28 -6.42 0.27
CA GLU A 41 -13.77 -7.66 0.90
C GLU A 41 -13.66 -8.88 -0.02
N LEU A 42 -14.00 -8.72 -1.32
CA LEU A 42 -13.83 -9.78 -2.32
C LEU A 42 -12.35 -10.12 -2.57
N ALA A 43 -11.48 -9.12 -2.56
CA ALA A 43 -10.05 -9.33 -2.70
C ALA A 43 -9.49 -10.03 -1.45
N GLU A 44 -9.97 -9.69 -0.25
CA GLU A 44 -9.66 -10.36 1.00
C GLU A 44 -9.96 -11.87 0.94
N MET A 45 -11.18 -12.21 0.53
CA MET A 45 -11.58 -13.62 0.39
C MET A 45 -10.72 -14.38 -0.63
N ARG A 46 -10.42 -13.75 -1.77
CA ARG A 46 -9.59 -14.37 -2.82
C ARG A 46 -8.16 -14.61 -2.33
N SER A 47 -7.58 -13.64 -1.64
CA SER A 47 -6.21 -13.75 -1.12
C SER A 47 -6.11 -14.85 -0.07
N ALA A 48 -7.08 -14.93 0.85
CA ALA A 48 -7.12 -15.97 1.87
C ALA A 48 -7.26 -17.38 1.26
N VAL A 49 -8.15 -17.53 0.28
CA VAL A 49 -8.34 -18.83 -0.44
C VAL A 49 -7.09 -19.19 -1.23
N GLN A 50 -6.46 -18.24 -1.91
CA GLN A 50 -5.25 -18.51 -2.70
C GLN A 50 -4.10 -18.99 -1.81
N LEU A 51 -3.85 -18.37 -0.67
CA LEU A 51 -2.81 -18.79 0.27
C LEU A 51 -3.13 -20.13 0.94
N ALA A 52 -4.41 -20.40 1.26
CA ALA A 52 -4.82 -21.67 1.88
C ALA A 52 -4.72 -22.87 0.94
N ASN A 53 -4.93 -22.68 -0.36
CA ASN A 53 -4.92 -23.75 -1.37
C ASN A 53 -3.55 -23.97 -2.02
N MET A 54 -2.52 -23.26 -1.58
CA MET A 54 -1.20 -23.36 -2.18
C MET A 54 -0.49 -24.66 -1.78
N ASN A 55 0.14 -25.28 -2.79
CA ASN A 55 1.16 -26.29 -2.54
C ASN A 55 2.28 -25.65 -1.68
N PRO A 56 2.65 -26.25 -0.53
CA PRO A 56 3.54 -25.63 0.46
C PRO A 56 5.03 -25.57 0.05
N SER A 57 5.36 -25.72 -1.24
CA SER A 57 6.74 -25.48 -1.67
C SER A 57 7.13 -24.01 -1.46
N GLN A 58 8.36 -23.76 -1.02
CA GLN A 58 8.89 -22.41 -0.77
C GLN A 58 8.71 -21.51 -2.00
N GLU A 59 8.99 -22.04 -3.19
CA GLU A 59 8.87 -21.29 -4.44
C GLU A 59 7.43 -20.81 -4.70
N ASN A 60 6.44 -21.66 -4.47
CA ASN A 60 5.03 -21.32 -4.63
C ASN A 60 4.58 -20.26 -3.62
N VAL A 61 5.04 -20.34 -2.36
CA VAL A 61 4.74 -19.37 -1.31
C VAL A 61 5.32 -18.00 -1.67
N ILE A 62 6.60 -17.97 -2.06
CA ILE A 62 7.29 -16.74 -2.47
C ILE A 62 6.59 -16.10 -3.67
N SER A 63 6.33 -16.89 -4.73
CA SER A 63 5.66 -16.41 -5.94
C SER A 63 4.30 -15.81 -5.63
N ALA A 64 3.50 -16.47 -4.78
CA ALA A 64 2.18 -15.93 -4.43
C ALA A 64 2.24 -14.62 -3.65
N ILE A 65 3.16 -14.49 -2.70
CA ILE A 65 3.33 -13.21 -1.97
C ILE A 65 3.69 -12.10 -2.95
N ILE A 66 4.59 -12.37 -3.89
CA ILE A 66 5.01 -11.43 -4.94
C ILE A 66 3.82 -11.04 -5.82
N ASP A 67 3.09 -12.02 -6.35
CA ASP A 67 1.98 -11.79 -7.27
C ASP A 67 0.82 -11.06 -6.61
N LEU A 68 0.51 -11.39 -5.35
CA LEU A 68 -0.50 -10.68 -4.56
C LEU A 68 -0.07 -9.25 -4.24
N SER A 69 1.20 -9.01 -3.93
CA SER A 69 1.70 -7.67 -3.63
C SER A 69 1.61 -6.70 -4.81
N LYS A 70 1.71 -7.21 -6.05
CA LYS A 70 1.57 -6.41 -7.27
C LYS A 70 0.13 -5.97 -7.56
N GLN A 71 -0.85 -6.63 -6.96
CA GLN A 71 -2.27 -6.30 -7.12
C GLN A 71 -2.70 -5.27 -6.07
N GLU A 72 -3.49 -4.27 -6.46
CA GLU A 72 -3.95 -3.19 -5.58
C GLU A 72 -4.61 -3.68 -4.29
N PHE A 73 -5.37 -4.78 -4.36
CA PHE A 73 -6.08 -5.37 -3.22
C PHE A 73 -5.67 -6.84 -2.97
N GLY A 74 -4.56 -7.26 -3.55
CA GLY A 74 -4.15 -8.66 -3.50
C GLY A 74 -3.87 -9.17 -2.08
N LEU A 75 -3.31 -8.31 -1.24
CA LEU A 75 -3.02 -8.60 0.17
C LEU A 75 -4.09 -8.04 1.13
N ALA A 76 -5.20 -7.50 0.62
CA ALA A 76 -6.28 -7.00 1.46
C ALA A 76 -6.92 -8.15 2.24
N GLY A 77 -6.97 -8.05 3.58
CA GLY A 77 -7.48 -9.08 4.48
C GLY A 77 -6.45 -9.99 5.09
N LEU A 78 -5.26 -10.03 4.51
CA LEU A 78 -4.13 -10.67 5.17
C LEU A 78 -3.53 -9.74 6.22
N LYS A 79 -3.06 -10.31 7.31
CA LYS A 79 -2.37 -9.59 8.36
C LYS A 79 -0.86 -9.59 8.11
N PHE A 80 -0.21 -8.52 8.52
CA PHE A 80 1.24 -8.39 8.40
C PHE A 80 1.99 -9.61 8.96
N ASN A 81 1.57 -10.07 10.14
CA ASN A 81 2.20 -11.23 10.77
C ASN A 81 2.02 -12.53 9.95
N GLU A 82 0.91 -12.70 9.24
CA GLU A 82 0.69 -13.87 8.38
C GLU A 82 1.68 -13.87 7.22
N ILE A 83 1.90 -12.73 6.58
CA ILE A 83 2.91 -12.57 5.52
C ILE A 83 4.32 -12.82 6.07
N MET A 84 4.66 -12.23 7.22
CA MET A 84 5.98 -12.38 7.83
C MET A 84 6.26 -13.81 8.30
N ASN A 85 5.24 -14.55 8.74
CA ASN A 85 5.36 -15.97 9.05
C ASN A 85 5.67 -16.78 7.77
N LYS A 86 4.96 -16.51 6.68
CA LYS A 86 5.23 -17.17 5.40
C LYS A 86 6.62 -16.85 4.85
N VAL A 87 7.07 -15.62 4.97
CA VAL A 87 8.45 -15.25 4.65
C VAL A 87 9.43 -16.01 5.56
N GLY A 88 9.15 -16.15 6.86
CA GLY A 88 9.96 -16.89 7.81
C GLY A 88 10.01 -18.41 7.56
N GLU A 89 8.96 -18.99 6.98
CA GLU A 89 8.96 -20.40 6.53
C GLU A 89 9.96 -20.61 5.36
N CYS A 90 10.13 -19.58 4.51
CA CYS A 90 10.98 -19.65 3.33
C CYS A 90 12.42 -19.17 3.59
N TYR A 91 12.61 -18.23 4.51
CA TYR A 91 13.87 -17.56 4.73
C TYR A 91 14.33 -17.63 6.18
N ALA A 92 15.60 -17.95 6.39
CA ALA A 92 16.28 -17.70 7.66
C ALA A 92 16.56 -16.20 7.80
N PHE A 93 16.23 -15.62 8.95
CA PHE A 93 16.42 -14.20 9.24
C PHE A 93 17.61 -13.98 10.17
N THR A 94 18.50 -13.08 9.80
CA THR A 94 19.58 -12.58 10.63
C THR A 94 19.33 -11.09 10.92
N PRO A 95 19.19 -10.70 12.20
CA PRO A 95 19.04 -9.29 12.54
C PRO A 95 20.24 -8.46 12.06
N ALA A 96 19.99 -7.35 11.40
CA ALA A 96 20.99 -6.40 10.93
C ALA A 96 20.52 -4.96 11.20
N GLN A 97 21.47 -4.05 11.30
CA GLN A 97 21.17 -2.63 11.32
C GLN A 97 20.78 -2.18 9.91
N TYR A 98 19.83 -1.26 9.81
CA TYR A 98 19.47 -0.62 8.56
C TYR A 98 19.02 0.83 8.79
N VAL A 99 19.00 1.63 7.73
CA VAL A 99 18.52 3.01 7.76
C VAL A 99 17.28 3.11 6.87
N SER A 100 16.26 3.82 7.33
CA SER A 100 15.11 4.23 6.51
C SER A 100 15.04 5.76 6.43
N GLY A 101 14.58 6.30 5.30
CA GLY A 101 14.51 7.74 5.07
C GLY A 101 15.89 8.41 4.96
N LYS A 102 16.92 7.67 4.56
CA LYS A 102 18.30 8.15 4.48
C LYS A 102 18.39 9.47 3.72
N GLY A 103 19.10 10.45 4.31
CA GLY A 103 19.30 11.77 3.70
C GLY A 103 18.12 12.74 3.84
N THR A 104 17.12 12.43 4.65
CA THR A 104 15.94 13.26 4.87
C THR A 104 15.69 13.54 6.36
N GLU A 105 14.71 14.40 6.64
CA GLU A 105 14.28 14.68 8.02
C GLU A 105 13.65 13.45 8.72
N LEU A 106 13.25 12.44 7.97
CA LEU A 106 12.70 11.18 8.48
C LEU A 106 13.75 10.07 8.59
N GLU A 107 15.03 10.42 8.46
CA GLU A 107 16.10 9.44 8.61
C GLU A 107 16.05 8.78 9.99
N THR A 108 15.94 7.46 9.96
CA THR A 108 15.88 6.64 11.17
C THR A 108 16.88 5.50 11.05
N VAL A 109 17.85 5.49 11.95
CA VAL A 109 18.76 4.35 12.13
C VAL A 109 18.06 3.31 12.99
N ASN A 110 17.88 2.11 12.45
CA ASN A 110 17.24 0.99 13.11
C ASN A 110 18.36 -0.01 13.53
N PRO A 111 18.75 -0.06 14.82
CA PRO A 111 19.73 -1.02 15.29
C PRO A 111 19.30 -2.48 15.04
N ALA A 112 20.26 -3.39 14.96
CA ALA A 112 19.97 -4.81 14.79
C ALA A 112 19.01 -5.32 15.86
N GLY A 113 17.95 -6.04 15.43
CA GLY A 113 16.90 -6.55 16.29
C GLY A 113 15.72 -5.58 16.50
N THR A 114 15.86 -4.28 16.19
CA THR A 114 14.74 -3.33 16.22
C THR A 114 14.04 -3.29 14.88
N ASN A 115 12.70 -3.07 14.89
CA ASN A 115 11.89 -2.99 13.67
C ASN A 115 12.16 -4.11 12.66
N SER A 116 12.43 -5.32 13.18
CA SER A 116 12.78 -6.49 12.37
C SER A 116 11.73 -6.85 11.32
N GLY A 117 10.45 -6.54 11.59
CA GLY A 117 9.38 -6.70 10.62
C GLY A 117 9.60 -5.83 9.37
N SER A 118 9.89 -4.55 9.56
CA SER A 118 10.18 -3.63 8.46
C SER A 118 11.43 -4.06 7.69
N LEU A 119 12.49 -4.46 8.38
CA LEU A 119 13.70 -4.95 7.73
C LEU A 119 13.41 -6.18 6.86
N LYS A 120 12.70 -7.18 7.39
CA LYS A 120 12.30 -8.37 6.61
C LYS A 120 11.51 -8.00 5.37
N THR A 121 10.56 -7.07 5.51
CA THR A 121 9.70 -6.63 4.39
C THR A 121 10.52 -5.95 3.30
N TYR A 122 11.33 -4.96 3.66
CA TYR A 122 12.17 -4.25 2.69
C TYR A 122 13.17 -5.18 2.02
N TYR A 123 13.83 -6.03 2.80
CA TYR A 123 14.84 -6.92 2.25
C TYR A 123 14.22 -7.99 1.34
N PHE A 124 13.06 -8.57 1.72
CA PHE A 124 12.30 -9.48 0.86
C PHE A 124 11.91 -8.79 -0.46
N ALA A 125 11.34 -7.60 -0.37
CA ALA A 125 10.93 -6.83 -1.55
C ALA A 125 12.12 -6.48 -2.46
N HIS A 126 13.26 -6.10 -1.87
CA HIS A 126 14.51 -5.83 -2.58
C HIS A 126 15.05 -7.07 -3.31
N LEU A 127 15.11 -8.22 -2.64
CA LEU A 127 15.55 -9.49 -3.24
C LEU A 127 14.71 -9.88 -4.46
N HIS A 128 13.44 -9.55 -4.46
CA HIS A 128 12.51 -9.90 -5.53
C HIS A 128 12.20 -8.76 -6.51
N GLY A 129 12.93 -7.65 -6.41
CA GLY A 129 12.80 -6.51 -7.32
C GLY A 129 11.40 -5.90 -7.33
N LEU A 130 10.72 -5.86 -6.18
CA LEU A 130 9.40 -5.25 -6.06
C LEU A 130 9.50 -3.73 -6.14
N ASP A 131 8.52 -3.12 -6.81
CA ASP A 131 8.35 -1.68 -6.80
C ASP A 131 7.89 -1.17 -5.42
N GLU A 132 7.93 0.14 -5.23
CA GLU A 132 7.59 0.79 -3.98
C GLU A 132 6.14 0.53 -3.56
N ALA A 133 5.22 0.57 -4.52
CA ALA A 133 3.81 0.35 -4.25
C ALA A 133 3.53 -1.09 -3.80
N SER A 134 4.15 -2.07 -4.44
CA SER A 134 4.08 -3.49 -4.06
C SER A 134 4.72 -3.74 -2.69
N THR A 135 5.85 -3.07 -2.43
CA THR A 135 6.55 -3.13 -1.14
C THR A 135 5.68 -2.59 0.00
N LEU A 136 5.04 -1.43 -0.19
CA LEU A 136 4.13 -0.85 0.80
C LEU A 136 2.94 -1.75 1.11
N ARG A 137 2.40 -2.44 0.12
CA ARG A 137 1.28 -3.38 0.33
C ARG A 137 1.65 -4.57 1.21
N LEU A 138 2.93 -4.99 1.24
CA LEU A 138 3.39 -6.06 2.13
C LEU A 138 3.23 -5.72 3.62
N PHE A 139 3.13 -4.44 3.98
CA PHE A 139 2.85 -4.02 5.35
C PHE A 139 1.38 -4.18 5.78
N CYS A 140 0.50 -4.60 4.88
CA CYS A 140 -0.90 -4.94 5.15
C CYS A 140 -1.64 -3.88 5.97
N GLU A 141 -2.13 -4.22 7.19
CA GLU A 141 -2.86 -3.31 8.08
C GLU A 141 -2.02 -2.10 8.49
N HIS A 142 -0.71 -2.24 8.69
CA HIS A 142 0.15 -1.13 9.09
C HIS A 142 0.22 -0.03 8.01
N TYR A 143 0.26 -0.42 6.74
CA TYR A 143 0.17 0.55 5.64
C TYR A 143 -1.21 1.22 5.57
N LYS A 144 -2.29 0.45 5.80
CA LYS A 144 -3.64 1.03 5.89
C LYS A 144 -3.76 2.04 7.04
N ASP A 145 -3.14 1.75 8.19
CA ASP A 145 -3.13 2.66 9.34
C ASP A 145 -2.43 3.98 9.00
N VAL A 146 -1.30 3.93 8.29
CA VAL A 146 -0.61 5.13 7.81
C VAL A 146 -1.49 5.95 6.87
N LEU A 147 -2.16 5.31 5.91
CA LEU A 147 -3.08 5.99 4.98
C LEU A 147 -4.28 6.64 5.68
N ASN A 148 -4.76 6.05 6.78
CA ASN A 148 -5.87 6.56 7.56
C ASN A 148 -5.45 7.67 8.54
N THR A 149 -4.15 7.79 8.83
CA THR A 149 -3.59 8.78 9.76
C THR A 149 -2.47 9.57 9.09
N PRO A 150 -2.75 10.40 8.06
CA PRO A 150 -1.72 11.09 7.29
C PRO A 150 -0.83 11.98 8.15
N ASP A 151 -1.39 12.64 9.16
CA ASP A 151 -0.67 13.54 10.08
C ASP A 151 -0.13 12.80 11.33
N GLY A 152 -0.21 11.47 11.36
CA GLY A 152 0.27 10.67 12.49
C GLY A 152 1.78 10.44 12.46
N ASP A 153 2.33 10.00 13.58
CA ASP A 153 3.76 9.69 13.78
C ASP A 153 4.07 8.19 13.88
N SER A 154 3.03 7.35 14.02
CA SER A 154 3.18 5.89 14.03
C SER A 154 3.74 5.36 12.71
N HIS A 155 4.38 4.18 12.77
CA HIS A 155 4.93 3.50 11.58
C HIS A 155 5.97 4.35 10.81
N ALA A 156 6.88 5.01 11.51
CA ALA A 156 7.86 5.95 10.94
C ALA A 156 8.62 5.38 9.72
N ASN A 157 9.02 4.10 9.76
CA ASN A 157 9.70 3.46 8.63
C ASN A 157 8.83 3.40 7.37
N ILE A 158 7.52 3.11 7.51
CA ILE A 158 6.59 3.08 6.37
C ILE A 158 6.41 4.49 5.81
N ARG A 159 6.25 5.49 6.68
CA ARG A 159 6.13 6.91 6.27
C ARG A 159 7.37 7.40 5.54
N ALA A 160 8.55 7.08 6.06
CA ALA A 160 9.80 7.41 5.40
C ALA A 160 9.91 6.77 4.01
N PHE A 161 9.54 5.49 3.88
CA PHE A 161 9.54 4.80 2.60
C PHE A 161 8.50 5.35 1.60
N MET A 162 7.33 5.78 2.08
CA MET A 162 6.34 6.44 1.21
C MET A 162 6.84 7.75 0.59
N LEU A 163 7.75 8.45 1.25
CA LEU A 163 8.29 9.72 0.77
C LEU A 163 9.53 9.53 -0.09
N ASN A 164 10.38 8.57 0.24
CA ASN A 164 11.74 8.47 -0.32
C ASN A 164 11.98 7.20 -1.12
N GLY A 165 11.04 6.25 -1.07
CA GLY A 165 11.15 4.98 -1.77
C GLY A 165 12.45 4.23 -1.44
N TRP A 166 12.97 3.53 -2.42
CA TRP A 166 14.19 2.74 -2.32
C TRP A 166 15.46 3.55 -2.08
N GLU A 167 15.48 4.79 -2.54
CA GLU A 167 16.63 5.69 -2.32
C GLU A 167 16.86 5.99 -0.83
N GLY A 168 15.76 5.94 -0.04
CA GLY A 168 15.80 6.13 1.41
C GLY A 168 16.17 4.90 2.22
N ILE A 169 16.38 3.73 1.61
CA ILE A 169 16.73 2.49 2.33
C ILE A 169 18.21 2.18 2.17
N ASP A 170 18.87 1.94 3.31
CA ASP A 170 20.24 1.48 3.33
C ASP A 170 20.36 0.26 4.26
N PHE A 171 20.64 -0.89 3.68
CA PHE A 171 20.83 -2.14 4.42
C PHE A 171 22.25 -2.31 4.97
N GLY A 172 23.17 -1.38 4.69
CA GLY A 172 24.61 -1.59 4.95
C GLY A 172 25.12 -2.84 4.24
N ASP A 173 26.04 -3.52 4.87
CA ASP A 173 26.64 -4.77 4.34
C ASP A 173 25.86 -6.03 4.75
N GLY A 174 24.68 -5.86 5.38
CA GLY A 174 23.93 -6.94 6.02
C GLY A 174 23.02 -7.71 5.09
N GLN A 175 23.35 -8.96 4.78
CA GLN A 175 22.39 -9.91 4.20
C GLN A 175 21.50 -10.45 5.32
N CYS A 176 20.25 -9.97 5.43
CA CYS A 176 19.37 -10.31 6.55
C CYS A 176 18.40 -11.46 6.26
N LEU A 177 18.16 -11.84 5.00
CA LEU A 177 17.37 -12.99 4.60
C LEU A 177 18.19 -13.95 3.75
N LYS A 178 18.23 -15.20 4.14
CA LYS A 178 18.82 -16.30 3.37
C LYS A 178 17.74 -17.35 3.10
N LEU A 179 17.58 -17.79 1.86
CA LEU A 179 16.64 -18.86 1.53
C LEU A 179 17.01 -20.11 2.34
N ARG A 180 16.03 -20.72 2.98
CA ARG A 180 16.22 -21.98 3.70
C ARG A 180 16.46 -23.11 2.69
N ASP A 181 17.49 -23.88 2.92
CA ASP A 181 17.67 -25.14 2.21
C ASP A 181 16.57 -26.10 2.72
N GLY A 182 15.75 -26.68 1.85
CA GLY A 182 14.59 -27.49 2.23
C GLY A 182 14.86 -28.74 3.09
N THR A 183 16.04 -28.84 3.68
CA THR A 183 16.52 -29.88 4.59
C THR A 183 16.53 -29.47 6.06
N GLU A 184 16.31 -28.18 6.38
CA GLU A 184 16.24 -27.73 7.78
C GLU A 184 14.83 -27.97 8.34
N VAL A 185 14.64 -29.13 8.98
CA VAL A 185 13.49 -29.34 9.86
C VAL A 185 13.78 -28.53 11.13
N ASP A 186 12.98 -27.51 11.39
CA ASP A 186 13.08 -26.71 12.59
C ASP A 186 12.68 -27.55 13.81
N GLU A 187 13.67 -28.11 14.51
CA GLU A 187 13.47 -28.91 15.74
C GLU A 187 13.01 -28.07 16.94
N SER A 188 12.88 -26.74 16.78
CA SER A 188 12.55 -25.83 17.89
C SER A 188 11.05 -25.80 18.28
N ASN A 189 10.20 -26.59 17.62
CA ASN A 189 8.75 -26.62 17.89
C ASN A 189 8.23 -27.94 18.49
N GLN A 190 9.11 -28.69 19.16
CA GLN A 190 8.71 -29.87 19.97
C GLN A 190 8.88 -29.54 21.45
N VAL A 191 7.92 -28.85 22.06
CA VAL A 191 7.56 -28.98 23.49
C VAL A 191 6.07 -28.75 23.64
#